data_ec6c51c6cf6961b5f41311673541b682
#
_entry.id   ec6c51c6cf6961b5f41311673541b682
#
_cell.length_a   1.000
_cell.length_b   1.000
_cell.length_c   1.000
_cell.angle_alpha   90.00
_cell.angle_beta   90.00
_cell.angle_gamma   90.00
#
_symmetry.space_group_name_H-M   'P 1'
#
loop_
_entity.id
_entity.type
_entity.pdbx_description
1 polymer ?
#
loop_
_entity_poly.entity_id
_entity_poly.type
_entity_poly.pdbx_seq_one_letter_code
_entity_poly.pdbx_strand_id
1 'polypeptide(L)'
;MNKKLVFILLFTSIVSVLSAQNPRKYTENSNGWYMYFGDHKISPKWGVHLEAQWRRNEIITKPQQLLLRPGINYYFNKQAFATVGYCFVETYPYGEYAVKTQFPEHRIWEQIQVKNQIDRFEVITRYRLEQRFILSPTLQNGVWEPGPSVYQNRFRLLTRVSVPFKGKTIEDESTYISAYDELWVSFGQHVQYNIFDQNRAYIALGHKFKGLGRVELGYMNQLLFKSDGIKVENNHTLQVSLISNIDFFKQK
;
A
#
# COMPACT_ATOMS: atom_id res chain seq x y z
N MET A 1 1.74 36.36 -14.39
CA MET A 1 2.33 35.02 -14.60
C MET A 1 1.29 33.99 -14.23
N ASN A 2 0.87 33.20 -15.19
CA ASN A 2 -0.30 32.29 -15.05
C ASN A 2 0.03 31.18 -14.05
N LYS A 3 -0.74 31.00 -12.96
CA LYS A 3 -0.53 30.00 -11.91
C LYS A 3 -0.39 28.55 -12.45
N LYS A 4 -1.00 28.29 -13.61
CA LYS A 4 -0.87 27.00 -14.34
C LYS A 4 0.53 26.79 -14.93
N LEU A 5 1.23 27.85 -15.33
CA LEU A 5 2.59 27.78 -15.89
C LEU A 5 3.65 27.46 -14.83
N VAL A 6 3.45 27.96 -13.60
CA VAL A 6 4.34 27.70 -12.46
C VAL A 6 4.26 26.23 -12.02
N PHE A 7 3.06 25.62 -12.09
CA PHE A 7 2.88 24.20 -11.74
C PHE A 7 3.55 23.26 -12.76
N ILE A 8 3.52 23.59 -14.05
CA ILE A 8 4.17 22.80 -15.12
C ILE A 8 5.69 22.93 -15.02
N LEU A 9 6.22 24.09 -14.70
CA LEU A 9 7.67 24.32 -14.52
C LEU A 9 8.23 23.62 -13.27
N LEU A 10 7.46 23.51 -12.19
CA LEU A 10 7.84 22.73 -11.01
C LEU A 10 7.86 21.21 -11.29
N PHE A 11 6.96 20.71 -12.12
CA PHE A 11 6.91 19.29 -12.47
C PHE A 11 8.06 18.89 -13.41
N THR A 12 8.47 19.75 -14.35
CA THR A 12 9.57 19.48 -15.29
C THR A 12 10.95 19.55 -14.63
N SER A 13 11.13 20.36 -13.59
CA SER A 13 12.41 20.45 -12.85
C SER A 13 12.69 19.24 -11.96
N ILE A 14 11.67 18.51 -11.53
CA ILE A 14 11.82 17.26 -10.74
C ILE A 14 12.30 16.09 -11.62
N VAL A 15 11.95 16.06 -12.90
CA VAL A 15 12.33 14.98 -13.84
C VAL A 15 13.81 15.05 -14.22
N SER A 16 14.42 16.22 -14.26
CA SER A 16 15.82 16.40 -14.71
C SER A 16 16.88 16.02 -13.65
N VAL A 17 16.51 15.90 -12.38
CA VAL A 17 17.44 15.49 -11.30
C VAL A 17 17.65 13.96 -11.25
N LEU A 18 16.82 13.19 -11.94
CA LEU A 18 16.86 11.71 -11.92
C LEU A 18 17.91 11.10 -12.86
N SER A 19 18.59 11.90 -13.69
CA SER A 19 19.51 11.39 -14.74
C SER A 19 20.96 11.19 -14.31
N ALA A 20 21.34 11.46 -13.06
CA ALA A 20 22.74 11.42 -12.57
C ALA A 20 23.06 10.21 -11.71
N GLN A 21 22.23 9.15 -11.72
CA GLN A 21 22.48 7.96 -10.89
C GLN A 21 23.13 6.83 -11.70
N ASN A 22 23.95 6.02 -11.02
CA ASN A 22 24.52 4.78 -11.57
C ASN A 22 23.46 3.96 -12.31
N PRO A 23 23.81 3.25 -13.41
CA PRO A 23 22.85 2.48 -14.18
C PRO A 23 22.17 1.44 -13.28
N ARG A 24 20.86 1.62 -13.10
CA ARG A 24 20.04 0.71 -12.31
C ARG A 24 19.81 -0.59 -13.06
N LYS A 25 19.80 -1.70 -12.34
CA LYS A 25 19.50 -3.03 -12.86
C LYS A 25 18.04 -3.37 -12.54
N TYR A 26 17.23 -3.53 -13.56
CA TYR A 26 15.82 -3.85 -13.44
C TYR A 26 15.58 -5.33 -13.60
N THR A 27 14.66 -5.87 -12.82
CA THR A 27 14.06 -7.19 -13.03
C THR A 27 12.54 -7.06 -12.99
N GLU A 28 11.85 -7.95 -13.66
CA GLU A 28 10.40 -7.97 -13.75
C GLU A 28 9.84 -9.22 -13.09
N ASN A 29 8.73 -9.05 -12.36
CA ASN A 29 8.00 -10.15 -11.75
C ASN A 29 6.51 -10.01 -12.06
N SER A 30 5.83 -11.14 -12.22
CA SER A 30 4.37 -11.22 -12.33
C SER A 30 3.79 -11.76 -11.03
N ASN A 31 2.98 -10.94 -10.34
CA ASN A 31 2.45 -11.23 -9.03
C ASN A 31 0.91 -11.29 -9.02
N GLY A 32 0.36 -12.00 -8.04
CA GLY A 32 -1.06 -11.98 -7.69
C GLY A 32 -1.24 -11.62 -6.22
N TRP A 33 -2.00 -10.55 -5.93
CA TRP A 33 -2.28 -10.10 -4.58
C TRP A 33 -3.78 -10.20 -4.28
N TYR A 34 -4.08 -10.99 -3.27
CA TYR A 34 -5.45 -11.26 -2.81
C TYR A 34 -5.60 -10.61 -1.45
N MET A 35 -6.48 -9.59 -1.36
CA MET A 35 -6.48 -8.69 -0.22
C MET A 35 -7.87 -8.46 0.34
N TYR A 36 -7.93 -8.37 1.65
CA TYR A 36 -9.08 -7.92 2.40
C TYR A 36 -8.73 -6.62 3.14
N PHE A 37 -9.62 -5.64 3.06
CA PHE A 37 -9.57 -4.40 3.83
C PHE A 37 -10.91 -4.16 4.50
N GLY A 38 -10.91 -4.01 5.81
CA GLY A 38 -12.11 -3.74 6.60
C GLY A 38 -11.91 -2.59 7.57
N ASP A 39 -12.80 -1.58 7.50
CA ASP A 39 -12.90 -0.51 8.48
C ASP A 39 -14.30 -0.57 9.08
N HIS A 40 -14.43 -1.27 10.21
CA HIS A 40 -15.71 -1.62 10.82
C HIS A 40 -16.00 -0.75 12.03
N LYS A 41 -17.08 0.03 12.00
CA LYS A 41 -17.51 0.82 13.15
C LYS A 41 -18.14 -0.06 14.22
N ILE A 42 -17.71 0.16 15.48
CA ILE A 42 -18.28 -0.46 16.68
C ILE A 42 -19.00 0.55 17.58
N SER A 43 -18.79 1.86 17.30
CA SER A 43 -19.50 2.96 17.94
C SER A 43 -19.45 4.21 17.02
N PRO A 44 -20.10 5.34 17.37
CA PRO A 44 -20.05 6.54 16.54
C PRO A 44 -18.65 7.07 16.26
N LYS A 45 -17.70 6.88 17.22
CA LYS A 45 -16.33 7.40 17.14
C LYS A 45 -15.26 6.32 17.01
N TRP A 46 -15.56 5.05 17.29
CA TRP A 46 -14.57 3.97 17.30
C TRP A 46 -14.89 2.88 16.30
N GLY A 47 -13.86 2.28 15.76
CA GLY A 47 -13.95 1.13 14.87
C GLY A 47 -12.72 0.25 14.95
N VAL A 48 -12.78 -0.85 14.22
CA VAL A 48 -11.69 -1.82 14.07
C VAL A 48 -11.25 -1.82 12.62
N HIS A 49 -9.94 -1.70 12.40
CA HIS A 49 -9.30 -1.94 11.12
C HIS A 49 -8.81 -3.38 11.05
N LEU A 50 -9.14 -4.07 9.97
CA LEU A 50 -8.65 -5.42 9.67
C LEU A 50 -8.15 -5.45 8.23
N GLU A 51 -6.88 -5.82 8.05
CA GLU A 51 -6.30 -5.98 6.72
C GLU A 51 -5.56 -7.31 6.66
N ALA A 52 -5.88 -8.13 5.66
CA ALA A 52 -5.17 -9.37 5.36
C ALA A 52 -4.76 -9.35 3.89
N GLN A 53 -3.51 -9.71 3.61
CA GLN A 53 -2.99 -9.76 2.25
C GLN A 53 -2.22 -11.06 2.03
N TRP A 54 -2.71 -11.86 1.10
CA TRP A 54 -2.03 -13.05 0.61
C TRP A 54 -1.41 -12.71 -0.73
N ARG A 55 -0.11 -12.50 -0.73
CA ARG A 55 0.65 -12.09 -1.90
C ARG A 55 1.40 -13.27 -2.47
N ARG A 56 1.29 -13.46 -3.77
CA ARG A 56 1.90 -14.55 -4.50
C ARG A 56 2.78 -14.01 -5.62
N ASN A 57 3.85 -14.70 -5.91
CA ASN A 57 4.62 -14.54 -7.15
C ASN A 57 4.12 -15.56 -8.17
N GLU A 58 4.33 -15.28 -9.47
CA GLU A 58 3.78 -16.07 -10.57
C GLU A 58 2.25 -16.24 -10.42
N ILE A 59 1.57 -15.13 -10.17
CA ILE A 59 0.13 -14.99 -9.95
C ILE A 59 -0.36 -15.73 -8.69
N ILE A 60 -0.17 -17.05 -8.59
CA ILE A 60 -0.66 -17.85 -7.46
C ILE A 60 0.31 -18.94 -6.99
N THR A 61 1.33 -19.28 -7.80
CA THR A 61 2.11 -20.51 -7.58
C THR A 61 3.08 -20.42 -6.42
N LYS A 62 3.86 -19.33 -6.31
CA LYS A 62 4.91 -19.19 -5.30
C LYS A 62 4.54 -18.21 -4.20
N PRO A 63 4.89 -18.45 -2.92
CA PRO A 63 4.69 -17.47 -1.87
C PRO A 63 5.55 -16.21 -2.13
N GLN A 64 4.99 -15.03 -1.85
CA GLN A 64 5.71 -13.77 -1.87
C GLN A 64 5.69 -13.11 -0.50
N GLN A 65 4.49 -12.79 0.01
CA GLN A 65 4.31 -12.25 1.36
C GLN A 65 2.93 -12.64 1.92
N LEU A 66 2.88 -12.86 3.23
CA LEU A 66 1.66 -12.83 4.02
C LEU A 66 1.69 -11.57 4.90
N LEU A 67 0.59 -10.81 4.92
CA LEU A 67 0.49 -9.62 5.74
C LEU A 67 -0.84 -9.64 6.51
N LEU A 68 -0.75 -9.43 7.82
CA LEU A 68 -1.89 -9.28 8.72
C LEU A 68 -1.75 -7.95 9.48
N ARG A 69 -2.79 -7.10 9.42
CA ARG A 69 -2.72 -5.75 9.96
C ARG A 69 -4.02 -5.38 10.69
N PRO A 70 -4.15 -5.70 11.97
CA PRO A 70 -5.21 -5.15 12.83
C PRO A 70 -4.88 -3.72 13.27
N GLY A 71 -5.95 -2.96 13.61
CA GLY A 71 -5.84 -1.61 14.16
C GLY A 71 -7.14 -1.13 14.78
N ILE A 72 -7.06 0.02 15.45
CA ILE A 72 -8.19 0.71 16.05
C ILE A 72 -8.38 2.04 15.34
N ASN A 73 -9.59 2.29 14.84
CA ASN A 73 -9.98 3.53 14.17
C ASN A 73 -10.63 4.49 15.15
N TYR A 74 -10.27 5.76 15.07
CA TYR A 74 -10.98 6.87 15.70
C TYR A 74 -11.50 7.82 14.64
N TYR A 75 -12.82 7.97 14.54
CA TYR A 75 -13.50 8.80 13.55
C TYR A 75 -13.68 10.22 14.08
N PHE A 76 -13.02 11.18 13.47
CA PHE A 76 -13.20 12.62 13.77
C PHE A 76 -14.56 13.08 13.25
N ASN A 77 -14.92 12.65 12.05
CA ASN A 77 -16.16 12.94 11.36
C ASN A 77 -16.46 11.87 10.29
N LYS A 78 -17.43 12.12 9.40
CA LYS A 78 -17.78 11.20 8.29
C LYS A 78 -16.70 11.09 7.20
N GLN A 79 -15.79 12.06 7.13
CA GLN A 79 -14.77 12.17 6.09
C GLN A 79 -13.38 11.74 6.56
N ALA A 80 -13.07 11.87 7.85
CA ALA A 80 -11.73 11.68 8.35
C ALA A 80 -11.68 10.79 9.58
N PHE A 81 -10.69 9.91 9.61
CA PHE A 81 -10.37 9.08 10.76
C PHE A 81 -8.86 8.86 10.89
N ALA A 82 -8.42 8.59 12.10
CA ALA A 82 -7.08 8.11 12.40
C ALA A 82 -7.12 6.64 12.79
N THR A 83 -6.04 5.92 12.54
CA THR A 83 -5.86 4.54 12.98
C THR A 83 -4.49 4.39 13.62
N VAL A 84 -4.41 3.58 14.67
CA VAL A 84 -3.17 3.03 15.21
C VAL A 84 -3.29 1.51 15.24
N GLY A 85 -2.21 0.80 14.92
CA GLY A 85 -2.27 -0.64 14.88
C GLY A 85 -0.93 -1.33 14.81
N TYR A 86 -1.01 -2.64 14.73
CA TYR A 86 0.11 -3.55 14.57
C TYR A 86 0.02 -4.22 13.19
N CYS A 87 1.19 -4.58 12.63
CA CYS A 87 1.23 -5.34 11.39
C CYS A 87 2.32 -6.41 11.47
N PHE A 88 1.94 -7.63 11.16
CA PHE A 88 2.86 -8.74 10.91
C PHE A 88 3.02 -8.95 9.41
N VAL A 89 4.26 -9.13 8.98
CA VAL A 89 4.59 -9.47 7.58
C VAL A 89 5.55 -10.64 7.58
N GLU A 90 5.20 -11.69 6.86
CA GLU A 90 6.12 -12.78 6.53
C GLU A 90 6.55 -12.62 5.07
N THR A 91 7.85 -12.54 4.82
CA THR A 91 8.42 -12.38 3.47
C THR A 91 9.12 -13.67 3.06
N TYR A 92 8.84 -14.16 1.85
CA TYR A 92 9.40 -15.37 1.28
C TYR A 92 10.39 -15.03 0.14
N PRO A 93 11.36 -15.90 -0.16
CA PRO A 93 12.19 -15.76 -1.36
C PRO A 93 11.34 -15.80 -2.64
N TYR A 94 11.51 -14.80 -3.52
CA TYR A 94 10.86 -14.78 -4.84
C TYR A 94 11.68 -13.92 -5.82
N GLY A 95 11.51 -14.17 -7.10
CA GLY A 95 12.11 -13.40 -8.19
C GLY A 95 13.64 -13.51 -8.25
N GLU A 96 14.25 -12.70 -9.11
CA GLU A 96 15.70 -12.69 -9.34
C GLU A 96 16.48 -12.16 -8.13
N TYR A 97 15.94 -11.13 -7.46
CA TYR A 97 16.59 -10.52 -6.29
C TYR A 97 16.02 -11.08 -4.98
N ALA A 98 15.83 -12.41 -4.96
CA ALA A 98 15.27 -13.11 -3.83
C ALA A 98 16.08 -12.92 -2.54
N VAL A 99 15.37 -12.78 -1.43
CA VAL A 99 15.97 -12.92 -0.09
C VAL A 99 16.44 -14.36 0.14
N LYS A 100 17.43 -14.57 1.01
CA LYS A 100 18.08 -15.87 1.18
C LYS A 100 17.22 -16.91 1.87
N THR A 101 16.35 -16.48 2.77
CA THR A 101 15.34 -17.30 3.46
C THR A 101 14.13 -16.46 3.82
N GLN A 102 13.04 -17.08 4.21
CA GLN A 102 11.89 -16.37 4.74
C GLN A 102 12.24 -15.67 6.05
N PHE A 103 11.59 -14.53 6.30
CA PHE A 103 11.80 -13.78 7.53
C PHE A 103 10.57 -12.95 7.90
N PRO A 104 10.32 -12.78 9.22
CA PRO A 104 9.24 -11.95 9.70
C PRO A 104 9.65 -10.47 9.81
N GLU A 105 8.66 -9.62 9.75
CA GLU A 105 8.75 -8.21 10.06
C GLU A 105 7.54 -7.80 10.90
N HIS A 106 7.80 -7.08 11.99
CA HIS A 106 6.78 -6.50 12.86
C HIS A 106 6.72 -5.01 12.64
N ARG A 107 5.51 -4.43 12.63
CA ARG A 107 5.32 -2.99 12.48
C ARG A 107 4.33 -2.48 13.51
N ILE A 108 4.63 -1.33 14.08
CA ILE A 108 3.65 -0.42 14.64
C ILE A 108 3.35 0.60 13.55
N TRP A 109 2.10 1.01 13.40
CA TRP A 109 1.75 1.94 12.35
C TRP A 109 0.62 2.87 12.79
N GLU A 110 0.66 4.09 12.29
CA GLU A 110 -0.37 5.09 12.42
C GLU A 110 -0.76 5.60 11.04
N GLN A 111 -2.02 6.00 10.90
CA GLN A 111 -2.48 6.68 9.69
C GLN A 111 -3.55 7.71 9.98
N ILE A 112 -3.64 8.67 9.08
CA ILE A 112 -4.80 9.54 8.90
C ILE A 112 -5.32 9.31 7.49
N GLN A 113 -6.62 9.07 7.38
CA GLN A 113 -7.31 8.95 6.09
C GLN A 113 -8.41 9.99 5.99
N VAL A 114 -8.44 10.67 4.84
CA VAL A 114 -9.45 11.67 4.51
C VAL A 114 -10.13 11.24 3.21
N LYS A 115 -11.46 11.29 3.23
CA LYS A 115 -12.32 11.00 2.08
C LYS A 115 -13.12 12.23 1.69
N ASN A 116 -13.02 12.65 0.45
CA ASN A 116 -13.77 13.75 -0.12
C ASN A 116 -14.60 13.29 -1.33
N GLN A 117 -15.75 13.92 -1.53
CA GLN A 117 -16.55 13.80 -2.75
C GLN A 117 -16.47 15.11 -3.51
N ILE A 118 -15.94 15.08 -4.73
CA ILE A 118 -15.81 16.24 -5.62
C ILE A 118 -16.58 15.90 -6.89
N ASP A 119 -17.81 16.38 -7.01
CA ASP A 119 -18.77 15.97 -8.03
C ASP A 119 -18.89 14.44 -8.10
N ARG A 120 -18.43 13.79 -9.17
CA ARG A 120 -18.44 12.33 -9.36
C ARG A 120 -17.21 11.61 -8.82
N PHE A 121 -16.20 12.37 -8.38
CA PHE A 121 -14.94 11.81 -7.93
C PHE A 121 -14.94 11.57 -6.42
N GLU A 122 -14.88 10.32 -6.01
CA GLU A 122 -14.56 9.93 -4.64
C GLU A 122 -13.03 9.96 -4.52
N VAL A 123 -12.49 10.87 -3.71
CA VAL A 123 -11.06 11.05 -3.50
C VAL A 123 -10.69 10.63 -2.08
N ILE A 124 -9.77 9.69 -1.95
CA ILE A 124 -9.22 9.26 -0.66
C ILE A 124 -7.74 9.61 -0.64
N THR A 125 -7.32 10.35 0.41
CA THR A 125 -5.91 10.58 0.71
C THR A 125 -5.57 9.91 2.04
N ARG A 126 -4.48 9.16 2.07
CA ARG A 126 -4.02 8.44 3.25
C ARG A 126 -2.55 8.74 3.51
N TYR A 127 -2.26 9.23 4.70
CA TYR A 127 -0.92 9.41 5.26
C TYR A 127 -0.69 8.30 6.27
N ARG A 128 0.38 7.50 6.10
CA ARG A 128 0.72 6.41 7.01
C ARG A 128 2.19 6.48 7.40
N LEU A 129 2.44 6.32 8.69
CA LEU A 129 3.77 6.13 9.25
C LEU A 129 3.88 4.69 9.75
N GLU A 130 5.00 4.04 9.48
CA GLU A 130 5.29 2.67 9.92
C GLU A 130 6.65 2.65 10.64
N GLN A 131 6.68 2.18 11.89
CA GLN A 131 7.89 1.79 12.62
C GLN A 131 8.09 0.29 12.38
N ARG A 132 9.15 -0.04 11.67
CA ARG A 132 9.42 -1.38 11.16
C ARG A 132 10.54 -2.04 11.94
N PHE A 133 10.30 -3.26 12.41
CA PHE A 133 11.25 -4.14 13.07
C PHE A 133 11.46 -5.34 12.16
N ILE A 134 12.55 -5.33 11.39
CA ILE A 134 12.80 -6.25 10.28
C ILE A 134 13.85 -7.26 10.72
N LEU A 135 13.53 -8.55 10.69
CA LEU A 135 14.47 -9.62 11.01
C LEU A 135 15.12 -10.14 9.71
N SER A 136 15.84 -9.26 9.00
CA SER A 136 16.47 -9.61 7.72
C SER A 136 17.39 -10.82 7.85
N PRO A 137 17.42 -11.73 6.84
CA PRO A 137 18.25 -12.92 6.89
C PRO A 137 19.73 -12.61 7.10
N THR A 138 20.34 -13.33 8.01
CA THR A 138 21.79 -13.33 8.28
C THR A 138 22.35 -14.74 8.18
N LEU A 139 23.63 -14.87 7.79
CA LEU A 139 24.31 -16.15 7.72
C LEU A 139 24.87 -16.49 9.11
N GLN A 140 24.37 -17.56 9.74
CA GLN A 140 24.79 -18.03 11.05
C GLN A 140 25.21 -19.51 10.93
N ASN A 141 26.44 -19.84 11.30
CA ASN A 141 26.97 -21.19 11.23
C ASN A 141 26.76 -21.90 9.86
N GLY A 142 26.85 -21.14 8.76
CA GLY A 142 26.63 -21.67 7.41
C GLY A 142 25.16 -21.79 6.97
N VAL A 143 24.19 -21.45 7.81
CA VAL A 143 22.76 -21.47 7.53
C VAL A 143 22.20 -20.05 7.50
N TRP A 144 21.32 -19.76 6.54
CA TRP A 144 20.59 -18.50 6.48
C TRP A 144 19.35 -18.55 7.38
N GLU A 145 19.32 -17.67 8.37
CA GLU A 145 18.24 -17.58 9.37
C GLU A 145 17.79 -16.12 9.55
N PRO A 146 16.56 -15.87 10.09
CA PRO A 146 16.16 -14.54 10.51
C PRO A 146 17.17 -13.96 11.50
N GLY A 147 17.68 -12.78 11.18
CA GLY A 147 18.72 -12.11 11.96
C GLY A 147 18.18 -11.23 13.09
N PRO A 148 19.05 -10.46 13.74
CA PRO A 148 18.64 -9.45 14.71
C PRO A 148 17.68 -8.44 14.09
N SER A 149 16.75 -7.93 14.91
CA SER A 149 15.79 -6.93 14.48
C SER A 149 16.47 -5.62 14.10
N VAL A 150 16.22 -5.13 12.89
CA VAL A 150 16.68 -3.83 12.40
C VAL A 150 15.50 -2.87 12.36
N TYR A 151 15.62 -1.74 13.05
CA TYR A 151 14.60 -0.71 13.12
C TYR A 151 14.71 0.27 11.95
N GLN A 152 13.58 0.56 11.28
CA GLN A 152 13.47 1.57 10.23
C GLN A 152 12.11 2.26 10.31
N ASN A 153 12.05 3.52 9.89
CA ASN A 153 10.79 4.22 9.69
C ASN A 153 10.43 4.29 8.21
N ARG A 154 9.12 4.34 7.93
CA ARG A 154 8.64 4.52 6.57
C ARG A 154 7.36 5.34 6.55
N PHE A 155 7.39 6.40 5.77
CA PHE A 155 6.22 7.21 5.46
C PHE A 155 5.61 6.77 4.13
N ARG A 156 4.26 6.79 4.07
CA ARG A 156 3.51 6.41 2.88
C ARG A 156 2.42 7.44 2.63
N LEU A 157 2.35 7.92 1.39
CA LEU A 157 1.32 8.81 0.90
C LEU A 157 0.56 8.12 -0.23
N LEU A 158 -0.75 7.92 -0.05
CA LEU A 158 -1.63 7.37 -1.08
C LEU A 158 -2.69 8.40 -1.44
N THR A 159 -2.89 8.59 -2.74
CA THR A 159 -4.05 9.31 -3.29
C THR A 159 -4.80 8.38 -4.22
N ARG A 160 -6.07 8.14 -3.91
CA ARG A 160 -6.97 7.28 -4.68
C ARG A 160 -8.14 8.10 -5.21
N VAL A 161 -8.51 7.86 -6.45
CA VAL A 161 -9.69 8.44 -7.09
C VAL A 161 -10.56 7.30 -7.60
N SER A 162 -11.86 7.36 -7.30
CA SER A 162 -12.85 6.39 -7.82
C SER A 162 -14.02 7.13 -8.44
N VAL A 163 -14.53 6.62 -9.57
CA VAL A 163 -15.60 7.25 -10.35
C VAL A 163 -16.64 6.20 -10.72
N PRO A 164 -17.93 6.35 -10.32
CA PRO A 164 -18.98 5.44 -10.73
C PRO A 164 -19.31 5.61 -12.22
N PHE A 165 -19.69 4.54 -12.91
CA PHE A 165 -20.13 4.62 -14.31
C PHE A 165 -21.48 5.33 -14.43
N LYS A 166 -22.34 5.19 -13.42
CA LYS A 166 -23.64 5.85 -13.35
C LYS A 166 -23.77 6.62 -12.04
N GLY A 167 -24.54 7.72 -12.05
CA GLY A 167 -24.76 8.55 -10.87
C GLY A 167 -23.56 9.41 -10.47
N LYS A 168 -23.66 10.03 -9.29
CA LYS A 168 -22.62 10.90 -8.72
C LYS A 168 -21.81 10.22 -7.63
N THR A 169 -22.34 9.21 -6.96
CA THR A 169 -21.72 8.51 -5.83
C THR A 169 -21.68 7.01 -6.08
N ILE A 170 -20.74 6.30 -5.43
CA ILE A 170 -20.65 4.84 -5.47
C ILE A 170 -21.66 4.28 -4.48
N GLU A 171 -22.85 3.97 -4.96
CA GLU A 171 -23.96 3.37 -4.20
C GLU A 171 -23.92 1.83 -4.28
N ASP A 172 -24.80 1.15 -3.54
CA ASP A 172 -24.95 -0.29 -3.65
C ASP A 172 -25.34 -0.69 -5.08
N GLU A 173 -24.87 -1.83 -5.55
CA GLU A 173 -25.05 -2.38 -6.90
C GLU A 173 -24.47 -1.46 -8.01
N SER A 174 -23.50 -0.58 -7.69
CA SER A 174 -22.86 0.27 -8.67
C SER A 174 -21.47 -0.23 -9.06
N THR A 175 -21.18 -0.15 -10.36
CA THR A 175 -19.84 -0.42 -10.93
C THR A 175 -19.10 0.89 -11.08
N TYR A 176 -17.79 0.88 -10.80
CA TYR A 176 -16.92 2.05 -10.86
C TYR A 176 -15.52 1.68 -11.33
N ILE A 177 -14.79 2.68 -11.80
CA ILE A 177 -13.35 2.60 -12.01
C ILE A 177 -12.62 3.28 -10.84
N SER A 178 -11.48 2.73 -10.45
CA SER A 178 -10.65 3.29 -9.40
C SER A 178 -9.19 3.29 -9.81
N ALA A 179 -8.47 4.35 -9.46
CA ALA A 179 -7.03 4.42 -9.62
C ALA A 179 -6.39 5.01 -8.37
N TYR A 180 -5.16 4.59 -8.05
CA TYR A 180 -4.36 5.24 -7.02
C TYR A 180 -2.89 5.28 -7.39
N ASP A 181 -2.19 6.25 -6.81
CA ASP A 181 -0.74 6.26 -6.68
C ASP A 181 -0.36 6.27 -5.20
N GLU A 182 0.66 5.49 -4.84
CA GLU A 182 1.18 5.43 -3.49
C GLU A 182 2.70 5.53 -3.48
N LEU A 183 3.21 6.57 -2.82
CA LEU A 183 4.62 6.84 -2.63
C LEU A 183 5.08 6.37 -1.25
N TRP A 184 6.27 5.75 -1.19
CA TRP A 184 6.84 5.22 0.03
C TRP A 184 8.25 5.77 0.22
N VAL A 185 8.48 6.41 1.37
CA VAL A 185 9.75 7.04 1.73
C VAL A 185 10.23 6.43 3.04
N SER A 186 11.39 5.79 3.01
CA SER A 186 12.05 5.23 4.19
C SER A 186 13.02 6.24 4.78
N PHE A 187 13.15 6.27 6.11
CA PHE A 187 14.08 7.16 6.82
C PHE A 187 14.50 6.55 8.15
N GLY A 188 15.61 7.06 8.68
CA GLY A 188 16.21 6.60 9.94
C GLY A 188 17.59 5.96 9.75
N GLN A 189 18.18 5.52 10.85
CA GLN A 189 19.58 5.16 10.93
C GLN A 189 20.01 3.99 10.03
N HIS A 190 19.12 3.03 9.77
CA HIS A 190 19.42 1.81 9.01
C HIS A 190 18.92 1.85 7.57
N VAL A 191 18.45 3.00 7.09
CA VAL A 191 18.10 3.20 5.68
C VAL A 191 19.37 3.52 4.90
N GLN A 192 19.59 2.79 3.81
CA GLN A 192 20.74 2.98 2.94
C GLN A 192 20.34 3.86 1.74
N TYR A 193 20.49 3.36 0.52
CA TYR A 193 20.21 4.12 -0.69
C TYR A 193 18.72 4.13 -1.10
N ASN A 194 17.86 3.32 -0.44
CA ASN A 194 16.43 3.22 -0.73
C ASN A 194 15.58 4.19 0.12
N ILE A 195 15.98 5.46 0.21
CA ILE A 195 15.14 6.51 0.81
C ILE A 195 13.78 6.54 0.09
N PHE A 196 13.78 6.61 -1.24
CA PHE A 196 12.60 6.31 -2.04
C PHE A 196 12.48 4.79 -2.14
N ASP A 197 11.62 4.21 -1.29
CA ASP A 197 11.53 2.77 -1.09
C ASP A 197 10.73 2.10 -2.22
N GLN A 198 9.58 2.64 -2.53
CA GLN A 198 8.76 2.15 -3.64
C GLN A 198 7.70 3.15 -4.11
N ASN A 199 7.21 2.91 -5.33
CA ASN A 199 6.01 3.52 -5.87
C ASN A 199 5.03 2.43 -6.29
N ARG A 200 3.73 2.71 -6.17
CA ARG A 200 2.65 1.84 -6.63
C ARG A 200 1.63 2.64 -7.40
N ALA A 201 1.49 2.34 -8.68
CA ALA A 201 0.43 2.84 -9.54
C ALA A 201 -0.59 1.73 -9.80
N TYR A 202 -1.87 2.02 -9.60
CA TYR A 202 -2.96 1.03 -9.64
C TYR A 202 -4.15 1.54 -10.43
N ILE A 203 -4.80 0.64 -11.16
CA ILE A 203 -6.10 0.85 -11.80
C ILE A 203 -6.95 -0.40 -11.66
N ALA A 204 -8.26 -0.25 -11.40
CA ALA A 204 -9.18 -1.36 -11.24
C ALA A 204 -10.59 -1.05 -11.70
N LEU A 205 -11.30 -2.11 -12.06
CA LEU A 205 -12.74 -2.17 -12.13
C LEU A 205 -13.26 -2.67 -10.77
N GLY A 206 -14.21 -1.95 -10.20
CA GLY A 206 -14.84 -2.28 -8.93
C GLY A 206 -16.37 -2.39 -9.04
N HIS A 207 -16.94 -3.23 -8.20
CA HIS A 207 -18.39 -3.31 -7.99
C HIS A 207 -18.69 -3.29 -6.49
N LYS A 208 -19.68 -2.48 -6.09
CA LYS A 208 -20.14 -2.41 -4.71
C LYS A 208 -21.38 -3.27 -4.55
N PHE A 209 -21.26 -4.38 -3.85
CA PHE A 209 -22.34 -5.28 -3.51
C PHE A 209 -23.04 -4.84 -2.22
N LYS A 210 -24.37 -4.93 -2.21
CA LYS A 210 -25.15 -4.64 -1.01
C LYS A 210 -24.79 -5.60 0.14
N GLY A 211 -24.46 -5.04 1.30
CA GLY A 211 -24.15 -5.82 2.51
C GLY A 211 -22.77 -6.48 2.57
N LEU A 212 -22.06 -6.61 1.45
CA LEU A 212 -20.72 -7.21 1.40
C LEU A 212 -19.61 -6.14 1.42
N GLY A 213 -19.82 -5.06 0.63
CA GLY A 213 -18.79 -4.06 0.37
C GLY A 213 -18.38 -3.99 -1.09
N ARG A 214 -17.14 -3.61 -1.36
CA ARG A 214 -16.61 -3.44 -2.73
C ARG A 214 -15.67 -4.57 -3.07
N VAL A 215 -15.85 -5.17 -4.23
CA VAL A 215 -14.89 -6.09 -4.84
C VAL A 215 -14.20 -5.37 -6.00
N GLU A 216 -12.88 -5.45 -6.05
CA GLU A 216 -12.07 -4.85 -7.10
C GLU A 216 -11.17 -5.89 -7.75
N LEU A 217 -11.11 -5.84 -9.07
CA LEU A 217 -10.12 -6.54 -9.89
C LEU A 217 -9.31 -5.50 -10.64
N GLY A 218 -7.99 -5.49 -10.44
CA GLY A 218 -7.15 -4.45 -10.99
C GLY A 218 -5.73 -4.89 -11.31
N TYR A 219 -5.04 -4.00 -11.98
CA TYR A 219 -3.61 -4.08 -12.26
C TYR A 219 -2.87 -3.05 -11.41
N MET A 220 -1.78 -3.47 -10.78
CA MET A 220 -0.87 -2.62 -10.04
C MET A 220 0.55 -2.79 -10.57
N ASN A 221 1.20 -1.69 -10.92
CA ASN A 221 2.64 -1.64 -11.11
C ASN A 221 3.30 -1.21 -9.81
N GLN A 222 4.26 -2.00 -9.33
CA GLN A 222 5.07 -1.66 -8.17
C GLN A 222 6.53 -1.58 -8.56
N LEU A 223 7.13 -0.40 -8.43
CA LEU A 223 8.57 -0.22 -8.47
C LEU A 223 9.12 -0.32 -7.05
N LEU A 224 10.00 -1.29 -6.80
CA LEU A 224 10.63 -1.53 -5.51
C LEU A 224 12.15 -1.33 -5.62
N PHE A 225 12.68 -0.35 -4.89
CA PHE A 225 14.10 -0.01 -4.87
C PHE A 225 14.81 -0.76 -3.75
N LYS A 226 15.83 -1.53 -4.09
CA LYS A 226 16.61 -2.26 -3.09
C LYS A 226 17.57 -1.32 -2.35
N SER A 227 18.01 -1.74 -1.17
CA SER A 227 18.88 -0.95 -0.30
C SER A 227 20.26 -0.66 -0.89
N ASP A 228 20.70 -1.43 -1.89
CA ASP A 228 21.96 -1.20 -2.60
C ASP A 228 21.91 0.01 -3.57
N GLY A 229 20.73 0.60 -3.81
CA GLY A 229 20.53 1.72 -4.72
C GLY A 229 20.65 1.38 -6.22
N ILE A 230 20.96 0.14 -6.55
CA ILE A 230 21.22 -0.33 -7.91
C ILE A 230 20.07 -1.20 -8.43
N LYS A 231 19.62 -2.16 -7.62
CA LYS A 231 18.59 -3.12 -8.03
C LYS A 231 17.19 -2.55 -7.86
N VAL A 232 16.37 -2.74 -8.89
CA VAL A 232 14.96 -2.32 -8.89
C VAL A 232 14.11 -3.49 -9.38
N GLU A 233 13.08 -3.83 -8.60
CA GLU A 233 12.05 -4.75 -9.06
C GLU A 233 10.88 -3.96 -9.66
N ASN A 234 10.53 -4.30 -10.89
CA ASN A 234 9.32 -3.83 -11.56
C ASN A 234 8.28 -4.95 -11.48
N ASN A 235 7.34 -4.85 -10.55
CA ASN A 235 6.39 -5.89 -10.25
C ASN A 235 5.04 -5.61 -10.91
N HIS A 236 4.67 -6.42 -11.90
CA HIS A 236 3.36 -6.44 -12.53
C HIS A 236 2.41 -7.30 -11.70
N THR A 237 1.38 -6.70 -11.13
CA THR A 237 0.56 -7.38 -10.13
C THR A 237 -0.92 -7.37 -10.51
N LEU A 238 -1.50 -8.56 -10.65
CA LEU A 238 -2.94 -8.75 -10.61
C LEU A 238 -3.40 -8.58 -9.16
N GLN A 239 -4.29 -7.63 -8.90
CA GLN A 239 -4.80 -7.38 -7.55
C GLN A 239 -6.30 -7.64 -7.48
N VAL A 240 -6.69 -8.52 -6.56
CA VAL A 240 -8.08 -8.77 -6.19
C VAL A 240 -8.28 -8.29 -4.77
N SER A 241 -9.25 -7.40 -4.56
CA SER A 241 -9.49 -6.79 -3.24
C SER A 241 -10.95 -6.87 -2.85
N LEU A 242 -11.20 -7.29 -1.62
CA LEU A 242 -12.47 -7.11 -0.93
C LEU A 242 -12.31 -5.96 0.07
N ILE A 243 -13.10 -4.89 -0.09
CA ILE A 243 -13.12 -3.72 0.77
C ILE A 243 -14.47 -3.67 1.46
N SER A 244 -14.49 -3.97 2.76
CA SER A 244 -15.71 -4.08 3.56
C SER A 244 -15.73 -3.04 4.68
N ASN A 245 -16.82 -2.30 4.79
CA ASN A 245 -17.03 -1.29 5.82
C ASN A 245 -18.38 -1.55 6.49
N ILE A 246 -18.50 -2.73 7.13
CA ILE A 246 -19.72 -3.12 7.83
C ILE A 246 -19.76 -2.40 9.18
N ASP A 247 -20.82 -1.63 9.43
CA ASP A 247 -21.05 -1.00 10.71
C ASP A 247 -21.74 -2.01 11.65
N PHE A 248 -21.05 -2.46 12.70
CA PHE A 248 -21.62 -3.29 13.77
C PHE A 248 -22.42 -2.47 14.79
N PHE A 249 -22.40 -1.16 14.62
CA PHE A 249 -23.12 -0.20 15.44
C PHE A 249 -24.42 0.20 14.75
N LYS A 250 -25.57 -0.13 15.35
CA LYS A 250 -26.88 0.40 14.94
C LYS A 250 -27.11 1.74 15.65
N GLN A 251 -27.19 2.83 14.90
CA GLN A 251 -27.79 4.06 15.45
C GLN A 251 -29.24 3.76 15.79
N LYS A 252 -29.59 3.93 17.07
CA LYS A 252 -30.99 3.94 17.53
C LYS A 252 -31.68 5.22 17.06
#